data_d77ec7f9684aa094a506205e2c50d24c
#
_entry.id   d77ec7f9684aa094a506205e2c50d24c
#
_cell.length_a   1.000
_cell.length_b   1.000
_cell.length_c   1.000
_cell.angle_alpha   90.00
_cell.angle_beta   90.00
_cell.angle_gamma   90.00
#
_symmetry.space_group_name_H-M   'P 1'
#
loop_
_entity.id
_entity.type
_entity.pdbx_description
1 polymer ?
#
loop_
_entity_poly.entity_id
_entity_poly.type
_entity_poly.pdbx_seq_one_letter_code
_entity_poly.pdbx_strand_id
1 'polypeptide(L)'
;MSRRILVTGATGETGRYATDLLISQGFEIRALVHKVDERSEKLRARGAEVIVGDLLDFEAVRHATRGVDAAYFVYPIRPGLIDATAYFAQASKEAGLNGVVNMSQISAREDSKSHAARDHWIAERVFDWSGVPTVHIRPTFFAQWLTYPHNRKHILERSVISQPLGNGRHAPIAAEDQARFIAAILADPAPH
;
A
#
# COMPACT_ATOMS: atom_id res chain seq x y z
N MET A 1 -21.53 -9.43 11.13
CA MET A 1 -21.39 -8.23 10.28
C MET A 1 -20.17 -8.44 9.39
N SER A 2 -20.23 -8.05 8.12
CA SER A 2 -19.07 -8.09 7.24
C SER A 2 -18.02 -7.09 7.76
N ARG A 3 -16.73 -7.49 7.76
CA ARG A 3 -15.62 -6.59 8.14
C ARG A 3 -15.37 -5.60 7.04
N ARG A 4 -15.16 -4.33 7.40
CA ARG A 4 -14.86 -3.25 6.46
C ARG A 4 -13.37 -2.95 6.46
N ILE A 5 -12.78 -2.92 5.28
CA ILE A 5 -11.34 -2.68 5.08
C ILE A 5 -11.14 -1.40 4.27
N LEU A 6 -10.32 -0.50 4.79
CA LEU A 6 -9.87 0.69 4.06
C LEU A 6 -8.65 0.33 3.21
N VAL A 7 -8.70 0.67 1.94
CA VAL A 7 -7.57 0.51 1.02
C VAL A 7 -7.14 1.89 0.51
N THR A 8 -5.95 2.34 0.90
CA THR A 8 -5.32 3.50 0.25
C THR A 8 -4.60 3.04 -1.02
N GLY A 9 -4.39 3.92 -1.99
CA GLY A 9 -3.78 3.54 -3.26
C GLY A 9 -4.53 2.44 -4.03
N ALA A 10 -5.84 2.31 -3.82
CA ALA A 10 -6.69 1.26 -4.39
C ALA A 10 -6.70 1.22 -5.92
N THR A 11 -6.36 2.32 -6.60
CA THR A 11 -6.23 2.41 -8.06
C THR A 11 -4.82 2.09 -8.57
N GLY A 12 -3.87 1.81 -7.67
CA GLY A 12 -2.48 1.48 -7.99
C GLY A 12 -2.27 -0.01 -8.31
N GLU A 13 -1.03 -0.37 -8.64
CA GLU A 13 -0.68 -1.74 -9.05
C GLU A 13 -1.06 -2.81 -8.01
N THR A 14 -0.63 -2.67 -6.77
CA THR A 14 -0.94 -3.63 -5.71
C THR A 14 -2.35 -3.45 -5.16
N GLY A 15 -2.77 -2.19 -4.94
CA GLY A 15 -4.04 -1.88 -4.30
C GLY A 15 -5.26 -2.39 -5.07
N ARG A 16 -5.25 -2.32 -6.41
CA ARG A 16 -6.35 -2.85 -7.23
C ARG A 16 -6.54 -4.36 -7.07
N TYR A 17 -5.43 -5.12 -7.07
CA TYR A 17 -5.49 -6.58 -6.87
C TYR A 17 -5.91 -6.93 -5.43
N ALA A 18 -5.40 -6.20 -4.43
CA ALA A 18 -5.82 -6.41 -3.04
C ALA A 18 -7.31 -6.11 -2.86
N THR A 19 -7.81 -5.02 -3.45
CA THR A 19 -9.23 -4.68 -3.44
C THR A 19 -10.07 -5.79 -4.07
N ASP A 20 -9.71 -6.27 -5.25
CA ASP A 20 -10.42 -7.34 -5.95
C ASP A 20 -10.47 -8.64 -5.13
N LEU A 21 -9.34 -9.04 -4.54
CA LEU A 21 -9.26 -10.24 -3.70
C LEU A 21 -10.14 -10.11 -2.45
N LEU A 22 -10.07 -8.99 -1.75
CA LEU A 22 -10.85 -8.76 -0.53
C LEU A 22 -12.36 -8.73 -0.81
N ILE A 23 -12.79 -8.10 -1.91
CA ILE A 23 -14.19 -8.12 -2.34
C ILE A 23 -14.63 -9.56 -2.63
N SER A 24 -13.81 -10.35 -3.34
CA SER A 24 -14.13 -11.76 -3.65
C SER A 24 -14.23 -12.64 -2.41
N GLN A 25 -13.58 -12.25 -1.31
CA GLN A 25 -13.64 -12.92 0.00
C GLN A 25 -14.81 -12.43 0.88
N GLY A 26 -15.63 -11.49 0.38
CA GLY A 26 -16.82 -11.00 1.08
C GLY A 26 -16.58 -9.83 2.03
N PHE A 27 -15.43 -9.17 1.98
CA PHE A 27 -15.18 -7.96 2.76
C PHE A 27 -15.84 -6.73 2.14
N GLU A 28 -16.31 -5.81 2.97
CA GLU A 28 -16.71 -4.47 2.55
C GLU A 28 -15.45 -3.62 2.35
N ILE A 29 -15.30 -3.03 1.16
CA ILE A 29 -14.11 -2.23 0.86
C ILE A 29 -14.46 -0.75 0.78
N ARG A 30 -13.72 0.06 1.52
CA ARG A 30 -13.63 1.51 1.32
C ARG A 30 -12.31 1.83 0.64
N ALA A 31 -12.39 2.43 -0.55
CA ALA A 31 -11.24 2.83 -1.34
C ALA A 31 -11.02 4.35 -1.22
N LEU A 32 -9.93 4.76 -0.57
CA LEU A 32 -9.52 6.17 -0.56
C LEU A 32 -8.74 6.49 -1.82
N VAL A 33 -9.25 7.41 -2.62
CA VAL A 33 -8.63 7.85 -3.88
C VAL A 33 -8.41 9.35 -3.86
N HIS A 34 -7.36 9.82 -4.54
CA HIS A 34 -7.07 11.26 -4.62
C HIS A 34 -8.07 12.01 -5.52
N LYS A 35 -8.60 11.34 -6.54
CA LYS A 35 -9.61 11.86 -7.47
C LYS A 35 -10.45 10.74 -8.05
N VAL A 36 -11.64 11.07 -8.50
CA VAL A 36 -12.47 10.16 -9.30
C VAL A 36 -11.93 10.11 -10.72
N ASP A 37 -11.69 8.90 -11.21
CA ASP A 37 -11.30 8.61 -12.60
C ASP A 37 -11.86 7.24 -13.02
N GLU A 38 -11.60 6.81 -14.26
CA GLU A 38 -12.07 5.52 -14.79
C GLU A 38 -11.66 4.33 -13.90
N ARG A 39 -10.49 4.40 -13.25
CA ARG A 39 -10.00 3.31 -12.38
C ARG A 39 -10.83 3.23 -11.10
N SER A 40 -11.15 4.36 -10.50
CA SER A 40 -12.00 4.40 -9.30
C SER A 40 -13.46 4.04 -9.61
N GLU A 41 -13.97 4.37 -10.78
CA GLU A 41 -15.29 3.90 -11.22
C GLU A 41 -15.35 2.37 -11.40
N LYS A 42 -14.27 1.75 -11.89
CA LYS A 42 -14.16 0.28 -11.94
C LYS A 42 -14.22 -0.35 -10.56
N LEU A 43 -13.61 0.28 -9.54
CA LEU A 43 -13.70 -0.19 -8.14
C LEU A 43 -15.14 -0.07 -7.61
N ARG A 44 -15.79 1.07 -7.89
CA ARG A 44 -17.21 1.27 -7.51
C ARG A 44 -18.14 0.25 -8.15
N ALA A 45 -17.95 -0.03 -9.44
CA ALA A 45 -18.73 -1.04 -10.16
C ALA A 45 -18.55 -2.46 -9.59
N ARG A 46 -17.47 -2.72 -8.88
CA ARG A 46 -17.20 -3.98 -8.14
C ARG A 46 -17.72 -4.00 -6.72
N GLY A 47 -18.37 -2.94 -6.26
CA GLY A 47 -18.96 -2.85 -4.94
C GLY A 47 -18.11 -2.14 -3.88
N ALA A 48 -16.97 -1.53 -4.24
CA ALA A 48 -16.21 -0.73 -3.30
C ALA A 48 -16.88 0.64 -3.05
N GLU A 49 -16.93 1.07 -1.79
CA GLU A 49 -17.23 2.45 -1.42
C GLU A 49 -16.03 3.32 -1.81
N VAL A 50 -16.19 4.17 -2.83
CA VAL A 50 -15.11 5.08 -3.26
C VAL A 50 -15.29 6.44 -2.61
N ILE A 51 -14.31 6.85 -1.81
CA ILE A 51 -14.24 8.17 -1.20
C ILE A 51 -13.03 8.94 -1.73
N VAL A 52 -13.17 10.26 -1.83
CA VAL A 52 -12.10 11.16 -2.29
C VAL A 52 -11.45 11.82 -1.08
N GLY A 53 -10.12 11.82 -1.03
CA GLY A 53 -9.37 12.52 0.00
C GLY A 53 -7.87 12.45 -0.25
N ASP A 54 -7.14 13.35 0.39
CA ASP A 54 -5.68 13.36 0.39
C ASP A 54 -5.15 12.79 1.71
N LEU A 55 -4.15 11.93 1.64
CA LEU A 55 -3.45 11.40 2.83
C LEU A 55 -2.68 12.49 3.60
N LEU A 56 -2.48 13.66 3.01
CA LEU A 56 -1.92 14.85 3.66
C LEU A 56 -2.99 15.77 4.25
N ASP A 57 -4.26 15.39 4.21
CA ASP A 57 -5.37 16.05 4.90
C ASP A 57 -5.84 15.15 6.06
N PHE A 58 -5.54 15.58 7.28
CA PHE A 58 -5.86 14.79 8.47
C PHE A 58 -7.37 14.53 8.63
N GLU A 59 -8.22 15.51 8.33
CA GLU A 59 -9.67 15.33 8.44
C GLU A 59 -10.21 14.36 7.37
N ALA A 60 -9.67 14.40 6.16
CA ALA A 60 -10.01 13.41 5.14
C ALA A 60 -9.60 12.00 5.58
N VAL A 61 -8.42 11.83 6.19
CA VAL A 61 -7.94 10.55 6.72
C VAL A 61 -8.82 10.07 7.89
N ARG A 62 -9.17 10.94 8.83
CA ARG A 62 -10.10 10.63 9.93
C ARG A 62 -11.48 10.21 9.42
N HIS A 63 -11.98 10.86 8.39
CA HIS A 63 -13.23 10.47 7.75
C HIS A 63 -13.11 9.08 7.12
N ALA A 64 -12.01 8.81 6.43
CA ALA A 64 -11.78 7.54 5.76
C ALA A 64 -11.70 6.34 6.73
N THR A 65 -11.13 6.52 7.91
CA THR A 65 -10.93 5.45 8.91
C THR A 65 -12.17 5.16 9.77
N ARG A 66 -13.18 6.02 9.79
CA ARG A 66 -14.39 5.81 10.62
C ARG A 66 -15.14 4.54 10.24
N GLY A 67 -15.39 3.67 11.23
CA GLY A 67 -16.15 2.43 11.04
C GLY A 67 -15.44 1.43 10.12
N VAL A 68 -14.11 1.44 10.13
CA VAL A 68 -13.23 0.52 9.41
C VAL A 68 -12.58 -0.41 10.44
N ASP A 69 -12.48 -1.69 10.13
CA ASP A 69 -11.91 -2.71 11.03
C ASP A 69 -10.39 -2.86 10.84
N ALA A 70 -9.92 -2.75 9.60
CA ALA A 70 -8.51 -2.87 9.24
C ALA A 70 -8.19 -2.04 7.99
N ALA A 71 -6.91 -1.82 7.72
CA ALA A 71 -6.52 -1.00 6.57
C ALA A 71 -5.25 -1.48 5.88
N TYR A 72 -5.18 -1.25 4.57
CA TYR A 72 -3.95 -1.25 3.79
C TYR A 72 -3.51 0.18 3.55
N PHE A 73 -2.31 0.52 4.02
CA PHE A 73 -1.69 1.83 3.84
C PHE A 73 -0.55 1.76 2.85
N VAL A 74 -0.60 2.58 1.84
CA VAL A 74 0.49 2.83 0.90
C VAL A 74 0.54 4.32 0.54
N TYR A 75 1.73 4.87 0.52
CA TYR A 75 1.99 6.22 0.06
C TYR A 75 3.01 6.18 -1.09
N PRO A 76 2.85 6.97 -2.16
CA PRO A 76 3.83 6.98 -3.26
C PRO A 76 5.20 7.49 -2.80
N ILE A 77 6.26 7.09 -3.51
CA ILE A 77 7.64 7.55 -3.24
C ILE A 77 7.77 9.01 -3.68
N ARG A 78 7.35 9.90 -2.79
CA ARG A 78 7.41 11.37 -2.94
C ARG A 78 7.45 12.02 -1.56
N PRO A 79 7.78 13.33 -1.43
CA PRO A 79 7.67 14.05 -0.17
C PRO A 79 6.27 13.92 0.47
N GLY A 80 6.23 13.88 1.81
CA GLY A 80 4.99 13.78 2.59
C GLY A 80 4.68 12.38 3.15
N LEU A 81 5.52 11.36 2.91
CA LEU A 81 5.30 10.03 3.46
C LEU A 81 5.18 10.04 5.00
N ILE A 82 6.05 10.76 5.68
CA ILE A 82 6.07 10.80 7.16
C ILE A 82 4.81 11.48 7.68
N ASP A 83 4.41 12.61 7.09
CA ASP A 83 3.18 13.33 7.47
C ASP A 83 1.94 12.46 7.25
N ALA A 84 1.83 11.86 6.05
CA ALA A 84 0.73 10.95 5.72
C ALA A 84 0.68 9.75 6.69
N THR A 85 1.84 9.21 7.06
CA THR A 85 1.94 8.10 8.01
C THR A 85 1.50 8.53 9.41
N ALA A 86 1.94 9.69 9.88
CA ALA A 86 1.54 10.22 11.19
C ALA A 86 0.03 10.46 11.27
N TYR A 87 -0.55 11.07 10.23
CA TYR A 87 -2.00 11.28 10.14
C TYR A 87 -2.76 9.97 10.10
N PHE A 88 -2.29 9.02 9.29
CA PHE A 88 -2.95 7.73 9.17
C PHE A 88 -2.87 6.91 10.44
N ALA A 89 -1.70 6.86 11.09
CA ALA A 89 -1.51 6.15 12.36
C ALA A 89 -2.40 6.75 13.47
N GLN A 90 -2.43 8.07 13.59
CA GLN A 90 -3.28 8.75 14.58
C GLN A 90 -4.76 8.48 14.32
N ALA A 91 -5.23 8.64 13.08
CA ALA A 91 -6.63 8.38 12.73
C ALA A 91 -7.03 6.91 12.92
N SER A 92 -6.12 5.97 12.60
CA SER A 92 -6.31 4.54 12.83
C SER A 92 -6.45 4.21 14.31
N LYS A 93 -5.65 4.84 15.17
CA LYS A 93 -5.73 4.72 16.63
C LYS A 93 -7.06 5.25 17.16
N GLU A 94 -7.47 6.45 16.74
CA GLU A 94 -8.74 7.06 17.13
C GLU A 94 -9.95 6.22 16.71
N ALA A 95 -9.89 5.61 15.53
CA ALA A 95 -10.95 4.74 15.02
C ALA A 95 -10.91 3.32 15.58
N GLY A 96 -9.85 2.94 16.31
CA GLY A 96 -9.70 1.61 16.93
C GLY A 96 -9.49 0.50 15.92
N LEU A 97 -8.72 0.72 14.87
CA LEU A 97 -8.42 -0.31 13.87
C LEU A 97 -7.72 -1.51 14.52
N ASN A 98 -8.15 -2.72 14.14
CA ASN A 98 -7.59 -3.99 14.62
C ASN A 98 -6.30 -4.38 13.90
N GLY A 99 -5.96 -3.73 12.79
CA GLY A 99 -4.73 -3.99 12.06
C GLY A 99 -4.52 -3.06 10.87
N VAL A 100 -3.26 -2.76 10.63
CA VAL A 100 -2.82 -2.01 9.44
C VAL A 100 -1.74 -2.83 8.71
N VAL A 101 -1.87 -2.97 7.42
CA VAL A 101 -0.78 -3.45 6.57
C VAL A 101 -0.12 -2.23 5.94
N ASN A 102 1.11 -1.94 6.34
CA ASN A 102 1.90 -0.83 5.81
C ASN A 102 2.82 -1.31 4.69
N MET A 103 2.69 -0.72 3.50
CA MET A 103 3.62 -0.95 2.40
C MET A 103 4.90 -0.15 2.63
N SER A 104 5.93 -0.82 3.07
CA SER A 104 7.29 -0.30 3.18
C SER A 104 8.14 -0.73 1.99
N GLN A 105 9.43 -0.90 2.14
CA GLN A 105 10.34 -1.40 1.11
C GLN A 105 11.53 -2.17 1.73
N ILE A 106 12.13 -3.08 0.97
CA ILE A 106 13.25 -3.92 1.44
C ILE A 106 14.46 -3.11 1.90
N SER A 107 14.65 -1.92 1.37
CA SER A 107 15.76 -1.03 1.71
C SER A 107 15.49 -0.10 2.90
N ALA A 108 14.32 -0.22 3.56
CA ALA A 108 13.96 0.57 4.75
C ALA A 108 14.91 0.25 5.91
N ARG A 109 15.88 1.14 6.16
CA ARG A 109 16.91 1.00 7.19
C ARG A 109 17.35 2.37 7.68
N GLU A 110 17.78 2.41 8.94
CA GLU A 110 18.30 3.62 9.60
C GLU A 110 19.53 4.19 8.88
N ASP A 111 20.46 3.31 8.49
CA ASP A 111 21.73 3.65 7.85
C ASP A 111 21.62 3.81 6.33
N SER A 112 20.43 3.79 5.76
CA SER A 112 20.25 3.92 4.31
C SER A 112 20.71 5.28 3.82
N LYS A 113 21.46 5.30 2.71
CA LYS A 113 21.86 6.52 2.00
C LYS A 113 20.71 7.12 1.19
N SER A 114 19.67 6.36 0.91
CA SER A 114 18.47 6.82 0.20
C SER A 114 17.51 7.51 1.17
N HIS A 115 17.14 8.75 0.89
CA HIS A 115 16.10 9.46 1.65
C HIS A 115 14.79 8.68 1.68
N ALA A 116 14.33 8.20 0.54
CA ALA A 116 13.09 7.42 0.45
C ALA A 116 13.14 6.16 1.33
N ALA A 117 14.27 5.47 1.40
CA ALA A 117 14.40 4.28 2.25
C ALA A 117 14.43 4.64 3.74
N ARG A 118 15.06 5.75 4.13
CA ARG A 118 15.02 6.25 5.52
C ARG A 118 13.63 6.73 5.91
N ASP A 119 12.92 7.41 5.01
CA ASP A 119 11.56 7.85 5.26
C ASP A 119 10.62 6.65 5.49
N HIS A 120 10.77 5.56 4.74
CA HIS A 120 10.03 4.32 5.00
C HIS A 120 10.41 3.69 6.35
N TRP A 121 11.69 3.68 6.73
CA TRP A 121 12.10 3.20 8.04
C TRP A 121 11.50 4.05 9.17
N ILE A 122 11.50 5.39 9.04
CA ILE A 122 10.84 6.29 10.00
C ILE A 122 9.33 6.05 10.04
N ALA A 123 8.69 5.89 8.88
CA ALA A 123 7.26 5.60 8.79
C ALA A 123 6.88 4.31 9.54
N GLU A 124 7.70 3.26 9.43
CA GLU A 124 7.51 2.05 10.24
C GLU A 124 7.56 2.37 11.75
N ARG A 125 8.55 3.15 12.20
CA ARG A 125 8.66 3.55 13.61
C ARG A 125 7.46 4.37 14.06
N VAL A 126 6.92 5.26 13.22
CA VAL A 126 5.71 6.03 13.54
C VAL A 126 4.52 5.10 13.79
N PHE A 127 4.33 4.08 12.96
CA PHE A 127 3.30 3.06 13.22
C PHE A 127 3.55 2.30 14.51
N ASP A 128 4.78 1.83 14.75
CA ASP A 128 5.16 1.11 15.97
C ASP A 128 4.87 1.95 17.23
N TRP A 129 5.24 3.22 17.23
CA TRP A 129 5.00 4.15 18.35
C TRP A 129 3.51 4.48 18.55
N SER A 130 2.71 4.42 17.49
CA SER A 130 1.28 4.69 17.59
C SER A 130 0.53 3.66 18.47
N GLY A 131 1.07 2.44 18.55
CA GLY A 131 0.43 1.30 19.21
C GLY A 131 -0.72 0.68 18.41
N VAL A 132 -0.95 1.10 17.16
CA VAL A 132 -1.87 0.42 16.23
C VAL A 132 -1.19 -0.86 15.75
N PRO A 133 -1.84 -2.04 15.86
CA PRO A 133 -1.27 -3.28 15.34
C PRO A 133 -0.92 -3.13 13.86
N THR A 134 0.37 -3.25 13.51
CA THR A 134 0.81 -2.97 12.15
C THR A 134 1.78 -4.02 11.64
N VAL A 135 1.52 -4.55 10.45
CA VAL A 135 2.43 -5.41 9.71
C VAL A 135 3.12 -4.60 8.61
N HIS A 136 4.45 -4.57 8.62
CA HIS A 136 5.25 -3.88 7.61
C HIS A 136 5.66 -4.84 6.50
N ILE A 137 5.10 -4.68 5.31
CA ILE A 137 5.53 -5.42 4.13
C ILE A 137 6.70 -4.70 3.49
N ARG A 138 7.83 -5.41 3.33
CA ARG A 138 9.06 -4.87 2.73
C ARG A 138 9.39 -5.58 1.42
N PRO A 139 8.63 -5.34 0.34
CA PRO A 139 8.92 -5.95 -0.95
C PRO A 139 10.20 -5.39 -1.56
N THR A 140 10.75 -6.14 -2.51
CA THR A 140 11.67 -5.63 -3.52
C THR A 140 10.87 -4.85 -4.58
N PHE A 141 11.41 -4.63 -5.77
CA PHE A 141 10.64 -3.97 -6.81
C PHE A 141 9.70 -4.96 -7.55
N PHE A 142 8.70 -4.41 -8.21
CA PHE A 142 7.67 -5.19 -8.91
C PHE A 142 8.22 -5.94 -10.13
N ALA A 143 7.81 -7.19 -10.31
CA ALA A 143 8.11 -7.96 -11.52
C ALA A 143 7.51 -7.29 -12.79
N GLN A 144 6.39 -6.58 -12.67
CA GLN A 144 5.78 -5.76 -13.73
C GLN A 144 6.73 -4.74 -14.35
N TRP A 145 7.76 -4.34 -13.62
CA TRP A 145 8.82 -3.47 -14.12
C TRP A 145 9.40 -3.95 -15.46
N LEU A 146 9.55 -5.27 -15.65
CA LEU A 146 10.02 -5.84 -16.92
C LEU A 146 9.10 -5.51 -18.10
N THR A 147 7.82 -5.31 -17.85
CA THR A 147 6.80 -5.02 -18.86
C THR A 147 6.61 -3.52 -19.14
N TYR A 148 7.21 -2.64 -18.36
CA TYR A 148 7.11 -1.19 -18.59
C TYR A 148 7.72 -0.83 -19.95
N PRO A 149 7.13 0.13 -20.69
CA PRO A 149 7.47 0.39 -22.11
C PRO A 149 8.96 0.54 -22.36
N HIS A 150 9.67 1.28 -21.51
CA HIS A 150 11.12 1.50 -21.62
C HIS A 150 11.92 0.18 -21.49
N ASN A 151 11.65 -0.60 -20.48
CA ASN A 151 12.37 -1.85 -20.25
C ASN A 151 12.04 -2.90 -21.31
N ARG A 152 10.74 -3.03 -21.63
CA ARG A 152 10.27 -3.93 -22.68
C ARG A 152 10.96 -3.61 -24.02
N LYS A 153 11.09 -2.34 -24.38
CA LYS A 153 11.79 -1.92 -25.60
C LYS A 153 13.27 -2.39 -25.59
N HIS A 154 14.00 -2.15 -24.51
CA HIS A 154 15.40 -2.60 -24.39
C HIS A 154 15.55 -4.12 -24.44
N ILE A 155 14.63 -4.86 -23.83
CA ILE A 155 14.65 -6.32 -23.85
C ILE A 155 14.40 -6.83 -25.27
N LEU A 156 13.39 -6.32 -25.97
CA LEU A 156 13.01 -6.81 -27.30
C LEU A 156 14.00 -6.39 -28.40
N GLU A 157 14.53 -5.17 -28.35
CA GLU A 157 15.40 -4.65 -29.40
C GLU A 157 16.88 -4.95 -29.17
N ARG A 158 17.31 -5.13 -27.92
CA ARG A 158 18.73 -5.22 -27.57
C ARG A 158 19.09 -6.47 -26.77
N SER A 159 18.11 -7.27 -26.37
CA SER A 159 18.29 -8.43 -25.47
C SER A 159 19.02 -8.04 -24.16
N VAL A 160 18.76 -6.83 -23.65
CA VAL A 160 19.40 -6.25 -22.46
C VAL A 160 18.39 -5.92 -21.40
N ILE A 161 18.67 -6.32 -20.17
CA ILE A 161 18.02 -5.85 -18.96
C ILE A 161 19.00 -4.91 -18.25
N SER A 162 18.78 -3.59 -18.34
CA SER A 162 19.63 -2.60 -17.70
C SER A 162 19.07 -2.24 -16.32
N GLN A 163 19.83 -2.53 -15.27
CA GLN A 163 19.46 -2.25 -13.89
C GLN A 163 20.67 -1.81 -13.07
N PRO A 164 20.51 -0.82 -12.20
CA PRO A 164 21.59 -0.34 -11.33
C PRO A 164 21.78 -1.25 -10.10
N LEU A 165 21.83 -2.56 -10.31
CA LEU A 165 21.87 -3.55 -9.21
C LEU A 165 23.28 -3.90 -8.76
N GLY A 166 24.30 -3.59 -9.58
CA GLY A 166 25.66 -4.04 -9.33
C GLY A 166 25.71 -5.55 -9.13
N ASN A 167 26.33 -6.00 -8.03
CA ASN A 167 26.40 -7.41 -7.62
C ASN A 167 25.24 -7.82 -6.67
N GLY A 168 24.22 -6.98 -6.52
CA GLY A 168 23.08 -7.24 -5.64
C GLY A 168 22.23 -8.40 -6.15
N ARG A 169 21.68 -9.16 -5.19
CA ARG A 169 20.69 -10.19 -5.49
C ARG A 169 19.31 -9.59 -5.34
N HIS A 170 18.44 -9.86 -6.29
CA HIS A 170 17.07 -9.37 -6.29
C HIS A 170 16.09 -10.52 -6.45
N ALA A 171 14.95 -10.38 -5.79
CA ALA A 171 13.81 -11.29 -5.91
C ALA A 171 12.56 -10.43 -6.25
N PRO A 172 12.38 -10.04 -7.53
CA PRO A 172 11.20 -9.29 -7.95
C PRO A 172 9.92 -10.05 -7.57
N ILE A 173 8.92 -9.34 -7.09
CA ILE A 173 7.62 -9.91 -6.73
C ILE A 173 6.53 -9.30 -7.59
N ALA A 174 5.59 -10.11 -8.09
CA ALA A 174 4.44 -9.60 -8.81
C ALA A 174 3.49 -8.82 -7.89
N ALA A 175 2.85 -7.78 -8.42
CA ALA A 175 1.88 -6.98 -7.67
C ALA A 175 0.70 -7.84 -7.17
N GLU A 176 0.30 -8.84 -7.97
CA GLU A 176 -0.72 -9.82 -7.61
C GLU A 176 -0.31 -10.65 -6.38
N ASP A 177 0.94 -11.08 -6.31
CA ASP A 177 1.43 -11.87 -5.18
C ASP A 177 1.56 -11.00 -3.92
N GLN A 178 2.01 -9.75 -4.06
CA GLN A 178 1.97 -8.80 -2.94
C GLN A 178 0.53 -8.61 -2.44
N ALA A 179 -0.44 -8.48 -3.34
CA ALA A 179 -1.84 -8.33 -2.99
C ALA A 179 -2.40 -9.55 -2.24
N ARG A 180 -1.96 -10.77 -2.59
CA ARG A 180 -2.32 -12.00 -1.85
C ARG A 180 -1.83 -11.95 -0.41
N PHE A 181 -0.59 -11.52 -0.17
CA PHE A 181 -0.07 -11.34 1.19
C PHE A 181 -0.87 -10.30 1.96
N ILE A 182 -1.13 -9.14 1.35
CA ILE A 182 -1.92 -8.08 1.97
C ILE A 182 -3.32 -8.59 2.33
N ALA A 183 -4.01 -9.25 1.41
CA ALA A 183 -5.34 -9.77 1.63
C ALA A 183 -5.37 -10.83 2.74
N ALA A 184 -4.38 -11.74 2.79
CA ALA A 184 -4.28 -12.76 3.82
C ALA A 184 -4.10 -12.14 5.21
N ILE A 185 -3.21 -11.15 5.37
CA ILE A 185 -2.99 -10.47 6.65
C ILE A 185 -4.23 -9.68 7.07
N LEU A 186 -4.89 -8.97 6.15
CA LEU A 186 -6.10 -8.21 6.45
C LEU A 186 -7.30 -9.11 6.79
N ALA A 187 -7.36 -10.31 6.21
CA ALA A 187 -8.39 -11.29 6.52
C ALA A 187 -8.25 -11.84 7.95
N ASP A 188 -7.02 -12.04 8.43
CA ASP A 188 -6.73 -12.49 9.78
C ASP A 188 -5.47 -11.80 10.32
N PRO A 189 -5.57 -10.60 10.90
CA PRO A 189 -4.41 -9.84 11.38
C PRO A 189 -3.80 -10.39 12.68
N ALA A 190 -4.51 -11.23 13.44
CA ALA A 190 -4.08 -11.66 14.77
C ALA A 190 -2.80 -12.52 14.82
N PRO A 191 -2.49 -13.37 13.82
CA PRO A 191 -1.27 -14.18 13.83
C PRO A 191 0.01 -13.44 13.39
N HIS A 192 -0.05 -12.16 13.01
CA HIS A 192 1.04 -11.46 12.31
C HIS A 192 1.70 -10.34 13.12
#